data_f740e72cfe421929ef580cff2fb63929
#
_entry.id   f740e72cfe421929ef580cff2fb63929
#
_cell.length_a   1.000
_cell.length_b   1.000
_cell.length_c   1.000
_cell.angle_alpha   90.00
_cell.angle_beta   90.00
_cell.angle_gamma   90.00
#
_symmetry.space_group_name_H-M   'P 1'
#
loop_
_entity.id
_entity.type
_entity.pdbx_description
1 polymer ?
#
loop_
_entity_poly.entity_id
_entity_poly.type
_entity_poly.pdbx_seq_one_letter_code
_entity_poly.pdbx_strand_id
1 'polypeptide(L)'
;MNFTSVNKIFEESIRKNWDRPAISNYQGVTLHYRDLARRIAKLHIMFEECGLKKGDKVALCSRNQANWVVSFLAAMTYGAVPVPLMHEFKPSNINHLVNHSEAKILFVDEVIWEGLSELDMSGLQAIIQVNTFKLLYSATDKIAETREHLNEIFGKYYPMEFSPESINYYEDSADELAILNYTSGTSGFSKGVMIPYRAVRSNIEFAAKVLPQMNNTSRVVSMLPTAHMYGLMFEVLYELTCGCHVFFLSRLPSPKIIMQALSEVKPTLVIAVPLIIEKIYKSKVKPVIETSGMRFALKLPILEQVIMNKIKTELVNAFGGEFYEVIIGGAAFNKEVEAFFKRMEFPFTVGYGMTECAPIITYDDYKTAKLFSCGKIVPNMEMMVDSPDPQNIPGELLVRGANVFLGYYKNEDATREVLDADGWLHTGDMGIIDADGYLFLRGRSKCMILGPSGQNIYPEEVEAVLDTRPYVLESLVIEDNGGLTALIYPDFDTAAKEGMDQATFIKYIEDTLPEVNKELPNYAKLKKIEVMSEAF
;
A
#
# COMPACT_ATOMS: atom_id res chain seq x y z
N MET A 1 7.36 -15.63 23.46
CA MET A 1 8.32 -16.22 22.48
C MET A 1 9.55 -15.34 22.44
N ASN A 2 10.73 -15.91 22.29
CA ASN A 2 11.92 -15.09 22.11
C ASN A 2 11.83 -14.39 20.74
N PHE A 3 12.11 -13.09 20.69
CA PHE A 3 12.16 -12.33 19.44
C PHE A 3 13.25 -12.90 18.54
N THR A 4 12.94 -13.21 17.30
CA THR A 4 13.92 -13.57 16.26
C THR A 4 14.13 -12.35 15.37
N SER A 5 15.38 -11.97 15.13
CA SER A 5 15.72 -10.84 14.28
C SER A 5 15.13 -10.96 12.87
N VAL A 6 14.50 -9.89 12.40
CA VAL A 6 13.93 -9.81 11.04
C VAL A 6 15.04 -9.91 9.99
N ASN A 7 16.18 -9.26 10.23
CA ASN A 7 17.31 -9.33 9.31
C ASN A 7 17.89 -10.75 9.21
N LYS A 8 17.84 -11.54 10.32
CA LYS A 8 18.25 -12.94 10.28
C LYS A 8 17.25 -13.82 9.51
N ILE A 9 15.96 -13.47 9.51
CA ILE A 9 14.97 -14.15 8.64
C ILE A 9 15.32 -13.90 7.17
N PHE A 10 15.66 -12.67 6.77
CA PHE A 10 16.12 -12.37 5.40
C PHE A 10 17.43 -13.09 5.06
N GLU A 11 18.40 -13.09 5.98
CA GLU A 11 19.66 -13.81 5.81
C GLU A 11 19.44 -15.29 5.52
N GLU A 12 18.60 -15.95 6.32
CA GLU A 12 18.25 -17.36 6.14
C GLU A 12 17.54 -17.63 4.82
N SER A 13 16.53 -16.79 4.47
CA SER A 13 15.84 -16.89 3.19
C SER A 13 16.77 -16.75 2.00
N ILE A 14 17.67 -15.76 2.02
CA ILE A 14 18.67 -15.54 0.95
C ILE A 14 19.61 -16.73 0.84
N ARG A 15 20.14 -17.25 1.94
CA ARG A 15 21.02 -18.43 1.96
C ARG A 15 20.33 -19.65 1.36
N LYS A 16 19.08 -19.92 1.77
CA LYS A 16 18.30 -21.07 1.33
C LYS A 16 17.94 -21.02 -0.15
N ASN A 17 17.71 -19.82 -0.69
CA ASN A 17 17.24 -19.63 -2.06
C ASN A 17 18.29 -19.08 -3.02
N TRP A 18 19.58 -19.22 -2.72
CA TRP A 18 20.75 -18.58 -3.34
C TRP A 18 20.70 -18.48 -4.86
N ASP A 19 20.40 -19.59 -5.54
CA ASP A 19 20.37 -19.67 -7.00
C ASP A 19 18.98 -19.44 -7.61
N ARG A 20 17.99 -19.09 -6.80
CA ARG A 20 16.62 -18.84 -7.29
C ARG A 20 16.45 -17.37 -7.69
N PRO A 21 15.56 -17.07 -8.66
CA PRO A 21 15.18 -15.70 -8.95
C PRO A 21 14.52 -15.08 -7.72
N ALA A 22 14.90 -13.84 -7.39
CA ALA A 22 14.40 -13.09 -6.25
C ALA A 22 13.52 -11.91 -6.68
N ILE A 23 14.08 -11.02 -7.49
CA ILE A 23 13.44 -9.76 -7.87
C ILE A 23 13.71 -9.45 -9.35
N SER A 24 12.73 -8.91 -10.04
CA SER A 24 12.83 -8.49 -11.45
C SER A 24 12.12 -7.16 -11.67
N ASN A 25 12.66 -6.32 -12.53
CA ASN A 25 11.79 -5.35 -13.20
C ASN A 25 10.98 -6.12 -14.26
N TYR A 26 9.68 -5.93 -14.30
CA TYR A 26 8.83 -6.59 -15.28
C TYR A 26 9.32 -6.32 -16.71
N GLN A 27 9.49 -7.37 -17.50
CA GLN A 27 10.13 -7.34 -18.82
C GLN A 27 11.59 -6.84 -18.81
N GLY A 28 12.28 -6.88 -17.68
CA GLY A 28 13.65 -6.44 -17.49
C GLY A 28 14.55 -7.51 -16.88
N VAL A 29 15.64 -7.05 -16.26
CA VAL A 29 16.65 -7.94 -15.67
C VAL A 29 16.10 -8.61 -14.42
N THR A 30 16.38 -9.92 -14.28
CA THR A 30 16.13 -10.71 -13.08
C THR A 30 17.40 -10.78 -12.24
N LEU A 31 17.27 -10.49 -10.95
CA LEU A 31 18.29 -10.73 -9.93
C LEU A 31 17.93 -12.00 -9.15
N HIS A 32 18.90 -12.92 -9.04
CA HIS A 32 18.78 -14.06 -8.15
C HIS A 32 19.08 -13.64 -6.71
N TYR A 33 18.74 -14.46 -5.72
CA TYR A 33 19.04 -14.17 -4.32
C TYR A 33 20.54 -13.95 -4.07
N ARG A 34 21.42 -14.65 -4.79
CA ARG A 34 22.88 -14.39 -4.77
C ARG A 34 23.26 -13.02 -5.30
N ASP A 35 22.56 -12.52 -6.32
CA ASP A 35 22.84 -11.20 -6.89
C ASP A 35 22.33 -10.09 -5.97
N LEU A 36 21.18 -10.32 -5.32
CA LEU A 36 20.65 -9.48 -4.25
C LEU A 36 21.66 -9.37 -3.11
N ALA A 37 22.13 -10.51 -2.57
CA ALA A 37 23.14 -10.54 -1.50
C ALA A 37 24.44 -9.82 -1.88
N ARG A 38 24.94 -10.04 -3.10
CA ARG A 38 26.16 -9.40 -3.58
C ARG A 38 26.01 -7.88 -3.70
N ARG A 39 24.86 -7.41 -4.17
CA ARG A 39 24.59 -5.96 -4.26
C ARG A 39 24.43 -5.33 -2.88
N ILE A 40 23.75 -6.00 -1.95
CA ILE A 40 23.67 -5.59 -0.54
C ILE A 40 25.06 -5.46 0.05
N ALA A 41 25.93 -6.46 -0.08
CA ALA A 41 27.30 -6.43 0.44
C ALA A 41 28.14 -5.28 -0.13
N LYS A 42 27.97 -4.97 -1.43
CA LYS A 42 28.62 -3.79 -2.04
C LYS A 42 28.09 -2.47 -1.48
N LEU A 43 26.79 -2.37 -1.22
CA LEU A 43 26.24 -1.17 -0.59
C LEU A 43 26.66 -1.05 0.87
N HIS A 44 26.84 -2.15 1.61
CA HIS A 44 27.41 -2.12 2.96
C HIS A 44 28.81 -1.51 2.98
N ILE A 45 29.68 -1.85 2.00
CA ILE A 45 31.00 -1.23 1.85
C ILE A 45 30.88 0.28 1.62
N MET A 46 29.93 0.72 0.78
CA MET A 46 29.66 2.15 0.57
C MET A 46 29.14 2.84 1.82
N PHE A 47 28.26 2.18 2.59
CA PHE A 47 27.72 2.72 3.84
C PHE A 47 28.81 2.90 4.90
N GLU A 48 29.70 1.93 5.01
CA GLU A 48 30.87 2.00 5.89
C GLU A 48 31.76 3.19 5.53
N GLU A 49 32.05 3.39 4.23
CA GLU A 49 32.84 4.53 3.74
C GLU A 49 32.14 5.88 3.95
N CYS A 50 30.81 5.93 3.85
CA CYS A 50 29.99 7.10 4.19
C CYS A 50 29.92 7.35 5.70
N GLY A 51 30.55 6.50 6.53
CA GLY A 51 30.56 6.61 7.98
C GLY A 51 29.20 6.34 8.64
N LEU A 52 28.31 5.58 7.95
CA LEU A 52 27.03 5.18 8.53
C LEU A 52 27.22 4.36 9.79
N LYS A 53 26.39 4.65 10.76
CA LYS A 53 26.27 3.91 12.02
C LYS A 53 24.90 3.30 12.15
N LYS A 54 24.76 2.34 13.08
CA LYS A 54 23.49 1.80 13.49
C LYS A 54 22.50 2.92 13.81
N GLY A 55 21.27 2.83 13.26
CA GLY A 55 20.20 3.81 13.46
C GLY A 55 20.29 5.07 12.58
N ASP A 56 21.39 5.28 11.83
CA ASP A 56 21.45 6.33 10.81
C ASP A 56 20.44 6.06 9.70
N LYS A 57 19.88 7.12 9.09
CA LYS A 57 18.81 7.02 8.12
C LYS A 57 19.34 7.04 6.69
N VAL A 58 18.69 6.23 5.85
CA VAL A 58 18.92 6.13 4.41
C VAL A 58 17.62 6.40 3.68
N ALA A 59 17.52 7.53 3.02
CA ALA A 59 16.33 7.92 2.26
C ALA A 59 16.29 7.24 0.89
N LEU A 60 15.08 6.85 0.46
CA LEU A 60 14.83 6.21 -0.82
C LEU A 60 13.63 6.86 -1.51
N CYS A 61 13.85 7.49 -2.66
CA CYS A 61 12.82 8.18 -3.43
C CYS A 61 12.89 7.77 -4.89
N SER A 62 12.09 6.81 -5.30
CA SER A 62 12.03 6.31 -6.67
C SER A 62 10.75 5.54 -6.93
N ARG A 63 10.42 5.32 -8.20
CA ARG A 63 9.39 4.37 -8.61
C ARG A 63 9.78 2.95 -8.24
N ASN A 64 8.77 2.05 -8.24
CA ASN A 64 9.00 0.64 -7.97
C ASN A 64 10.04 0.03 -8.91
N GLN A 65 11.08 -0.55 -8.36
CA GLN A 65 12.10 -1.27 -9.12
C GLN A 65 12.96 -2.18 -8.24
N ALA A 66 13.57 -3.19 -8.85
CA ALA A 66 14.41 -4.16 -8.15
C ALA A 66 15.54 -3.51 -7.33
N ASN A 67 16.23 -2.50 -7.89
CA ASN A 67 17.31 -1.83 -7.18
C ASN A 67 16.84 -0.98 -5.99
N TRP A 68 15.60 -0.51 -5.97
CA TRP A 68 15.00 0.13 -4.80
C TRP A 68 14.99 -0.85 -3.61
N VAL A 69 14.54 -2.08 -3.86
CA VAL A 69 14.51 -3.13 -2.82
C VAL A 69 15.91 -3.53 -2.38
N VAL A 70 16.89 -3.61 -3.31
CA VAL A 70 18.29 -3.81 -2.95
C VAL A 70 18.76 -2.73 -1.98
N SER A 71 18.45 -1.44 -2.27
CA SER A 71 18.86 -0.30 -1.43
C SER A 71 18.17 -0.33 -0.07
N PHE A 72 16.87 -0.66 -0.05
CA PHE A 72 16.06 -0.79 1.16
C PHE A 72 16.62 -1.90 2.08
N LEU A 73 16.81 -3.10 1.55
CA LEU A 73 17.33 -4.22 2.31
C LEU A 73 18.80 -3.98 2.73
N ALA A 74 19.60 -3.31 1.90
CA ALA A 74 20.95 -2.94 2.29
C ALA A 74 20.95 -2.03 3.53
N ALA A 75 20.08 -1.01 3.57
CA ALA A 75 19.95 -0.15 4.76
C ALA A 75 19.53 -0.96 5.98
N MET A 76 18.45 -1.74 5.86
CA MET A 76 17.88 -2.51 6.95
C MET A 76 18.86 -3.56 7.49
N THR A 77 19.51 -4.33 6.61
CA THR A 77 20.44 -5.40 6.98
C THR A 77 21.82 -4.91 7.44
N TYR A 78 22.14 -3.63 7.20
CA TYR A 78 23.30 -2.93 7.79
C TYR A 78 23.05 -2.49 9.24
N GLY A 79 21.77 -2.38 9.64
CA GLY A 79 21.33 -1.78 10.91
C GLY A 79 21.08 -0.27 10.80
N ALA A 80 21.05 0.28 9.59
CA ALA A 80 20.54 1.61 9.30
C ALA A 80 19.02 1.57 9.14
N VAL A 81 18.36 2.73 9.18
CA VAL A 81 16.91 2.87 9.07
C VAL A 81 16.55 3.36 7.67
N PRO A 82 15.93 2.55 6.83
CA PRO A 82 15.39 3.00 5.56
C PRO A 82 14.24 4.00 5.76
N VAL A 83 14.23 5.05 4.93
CA VAL A 83 13.23 6.11 4.91
C VAL A 83 12.58 6.14 3.52
N PRO A 84 11.56 5.32 3.27
CA PRO A 84 10.82 5.33 2.02
C PRO A 84 10.08 6.65 1.81
N LEU A 85 10.31 7.31 0.68
CA LEU A 85 9.65 8.54 0.27
C LEU A 85 8.87 8.31 -1.02
N MET A 86 7.64 8.83 -1.08
CA MET A 86 6.80 8.74 -2.27
C MET A 86 7.42 9.53 -3.42
N HIS A 87 7.50 8.93 -4.58
CA HIS A 87 8.09 9.54 -5.77
C HIS A 87 7.25 10.67 -6.38
N GLU A 88 5.97 10.74 -6.01
CA GLU A 88 5.05 11.81 -6.37
C GLU A 88 5.22 13.09 -5.53
N PHE A 89 6.00 13.05 -4.45
CA PHE A 89 6.23 14.23 -3.65
C PHE A 89 6.94 15.33 -4.45
N LYS A 90 6.53 16.58 -4.22
CA LYS A 90 7.21 17.75 -4.82
C LYS A 90 8.66 17.82 -4.34
N PRO A 91 9.59 18.36 -5.14
CA PRO A 91 11.00 18.49 -4.75
C PRO A 91 11.21 19.15 -3.38
N SER A 92 10.45 20.20 -3.07
CA SER A 92 10.52 20.86 -1.76
C SER A 92 10.15 19.95 -0.59
N ASN A 93 9.17 19.05 -0.80
CA ASN A 93 8.79 18.08 0.22
C ASN A 93 9.87 17.01 0.39
N ILE A 94 10.47 16.54 -0.72
CA ILE A 94 11.57 15.56 -0.66
C ILE A 94 12.74 16.15 0.12
N ASN A 95 13.19 17.37 -0.22
CA ASN A 95 14.26 18.08 0.49
C ASN A 95 13.94 18.21 1.99
N HIS A 96 12.70 18.62 2.32
CA HIS A 96 12.28 18.73 3.72
C HIS A 96 12.34 17.39 4.44
N LEU A 97 11.83 16.31 3.86
CA LEU A 97 11.77 14.99 4.50
C LEU A 97 13.15 14.35 4.64
N VAL A 98 14.05 14.54 3.67
CA VAL A 98 15.45 14.11 3.76
C VAL A 98 16.15 14.81 4.93
N ASN A 99 15.96 16.14 5.06
CA ASN A 99 16.54 16.91 6.17
C ASN A 99 15.87 16.56 7.51
N HIS A 100 14.54 16.46 7.57
CA HIS A 100 13.80 16.13 8.78
C HIS A 100 14.18 14.75 9.31
N SER A 101 14.33 13.76 8.43
CA SER A 101 14.78 12.41 8.80
C SER A 101 16.25 12.34 9.21
N GLU A 102 17.06 13.38 8.93
CA GLU A 102 18.52 13.38 9.12
C GLU A 102 19.21 12.26 8.31
N ALA A 103 18.68 11.98 7.12
CA ALA A 103 19.24 10.97 6.26
C ALA A 103 20.70 11.28 5.88
N LYS A 104 21.55 10.24 5.90
CA LYS A 104 22.97 10.33 5.52
C LYS A 104 23.20 10.00 4.06
N ILE A 105 22.33 9.19 3.48
CA ILE A 105 22.38 8.78 2.07
C ILE A 105 20.99 8.95 1.48
N LEU A 106 20.92 9.40 0.23
CA LEU A 106 19.71 9.43 -0.58
C LEU A 106 19.90 8.54 -1.81
N PHE A 107 19.03 7.53 -1.95
CA PHE A 107 18.84 6.82 -3.20
C PHE A 107 17.68 7.47 -3.96
N VAL A 108 17.91 7.87 -5.22
CA VAL A 108 16.94 8.65 -5.99
C VAL A 108 16.91 8.25 -7.47
N ASP A 109 15.72 8.36 -8.11
CA ASP A 109 15.59 8.25 -9.57
C ASP A 109 16.19 9.48 -10.27
N GLU A 110 16.72 9.28 -11.47
CA GLU A 110 17.30 10.35 -12.30
C GLU A 110 16.30 11.49 -12.57
N VAL A 111 15.07 11.13 -12.94
CA VAL A 111 14.01 12.11 -13.23
C VAL A 111 13.65 12.95 -11.99
N ILE A 112 13.64 12.34 -10.81
CA ILE A 112 13.38 13.05 -9.56
C ILE A 112 14.57 13.95 -9.22
N TRP A 113 15.80 13.45 -9.43
CA TRP A 113 17.03 14.16 -9.15
C TRP A 113 17.17 15.47 -9.94
N GLU A 114 16.69 15.51 -11.19
CA GLU A 114 16.68 16.73 -12.01
C GLU A 114 15.98 17.93 -11.35
N GLY A 115 15.05 17.67 -10.43
CA GLY A 115 14.34 18.69 -9.66
C GLY A 115 14.90 18.98 -8.27
N LEU A 116 15.98 18.29 -7.86
CA LEU A 116 16.59 18.40 -6.53
C LEU A 116 17.97 19.07 -6.60
N SER A 117 18.46 19.51 -5.45
CA SER A 117 19.82 20.03 -5.29
C SER A 117 20.42 19.52 -3.99
N GLU A 118 21.68 19.08 -4.05
CA GLU A 118 22.46 18.68 -2.86
C GLU A 118 22.63 19.83 -1.87
N LEU A 119 22.61 21.07 -2.34
CA LEU A 119 22.74 22.27 -1.49
C LEU A 119 21.55 22.41 -0.52
N ASP A 120 20.39 21.90 -0.90
CA ASP A 120 19.18 21.94 -0.06
C ASP A 120 19.14 20.78 0.95
N MET A 121 20.10 19.83 0.88
CA MET A 121 20.16 18.62 1.71
C MET A 121 21.57 18.43 2.31
N SER A 122 22.05 19.40 3.04
CA SER A 122 23.44 19.52 3.54
C SER A 122 23.90 18.40 4.48
N GLY A 123 23.00 17.57 5.02
CA GLY A 123 23.33 16.43 5.89
C GLY A 123 23.81 15.18 5.17
N LEU A 124 23.64 15.12 3.84
CA LEU A 124 23.94 13.93 3.04
C LEU A 124 25.45 13.72 2.87
N GLN A 125 25.88 12.47 3.00
CA GLN A 125 27.23 12.01 2.67
C GLN A 125 27.33 11.55 1.21
N ALA A 126 26.24 10.99 0.68
CA ALA A 126 26.16 10.54 -0.71
C ALA A 126 24.75 10.63 -1.26
N ILE A 127 24.63 10.89 -2.57
CA ILE A 127 23.42 10.74 -3.36
C ILE A 127 23.71 9.72 -4.46
N ILE A 128 22.89 8.68 -4.53
CA ILE A 128 23.09 7.52 -5.39
C ILE A 128 21.87 7.31 -6.28
N GLN A 129 22.08 7.22 -7.58
CA GLN A 129 21.03 6.89 -8.53
C GLN A 129 20.58 5.43 -8.35
N VAL A 130 19.29 5.20 -8.11
CA VAL A 130 18.74 3.85 -7.84
C VAL A 130 18.95 2.91 -9.03
N ASN A 131 18.72 3.37 -10.26
CA ASN A 131 18.70 2.53 -11.46
C ASN A 131 20.06 1.86 -11.73
N THR A 132 21.16 2.58 -11.48
CA THR A 132 22.53 2.18 -11.89
C THR A 132 23.50 2.10 -10.73
N PHE A 133 23.12 2.56 -9.55
CA PHE A 133 23.99 2.83 -8.41
C PHE A 133 25.14 3.81 -8.74
N LYS A 134 24.96 4.68 -9.76
CA LYS A 134 25.89 5.77 -10.04
C LYS A 134 25.87 6.77 -8.89
N LEU A 135 27.03 7.22 -8.47
CA LEU A 135 27.19 8.28 -7.50
C LEU A 135 26.86 9.62 -8.19
N LEU A 136 25.90 10.36 -7.66
CA LEU A 136 25.49 11.69 -8.16
C LEU A 136 26.16 12.81 -7.34
N TYR A 137 26.36 12.57 -6.04
CA TYR A 137 27.04 13.47 -5.12
C TYR A 137 27.79 12.65 -4.06
N SER A 138 28.94 13.16 -3.62
CA SER A 138 29.69 12.65 -2.47
C SER A 138 30.25 13.83 -1.67
N ALA A 139 30.16 13.73 -0.34
CA ALA A 139 30.69 14.74 0.57
C ALA A 139 32.23 14.72 0.63
N THR A 140 32.88 13.62 0.23
CA THR A 140 34.33 13.45 0.24
C THR A 140 34.83 12.73 -1.01
N ASP A 141 36.07 13.03 -1.42
CA ASP A 141 36.73 12.33 -2.54
C ASP A 141 36.88 10.83 -2.28
N LYS A 142 37.09 10.43 -1.04
CA LYS A 142 37.25 9.03 -0.63
C LYS A 142 35.98 8.20 -0.91
N ILE A 143 34.79 8.76 -0.73
CA ILE A 143 33.51 8.10 -1.11
C ILE A 143 33.45 7.88 -2.63
N ALA A 144 33.89 8.88 -3.42
CA ALA A 144 33.94 8.76 -4.87
C ALA A 144 34.94 7.70 -5.34
N GLU A 145 36.13 7.69 -4.78
CA GLU A 145 37.17 6.66 -5.04
C GLU A 145 36.67 5.26 -4.67
N THR A 146 36.02 5.11 -3.50
CA THR A 146 35.44 3.83 -3.08
C THR A 146 34.40 3.35 -4.07
N ARG A 147 33.56 4.26 -4.56
CA ARG A 147 32.53 3.90 -5.57
C ARG A 147 33.18 3.48 -6.89
N GLU A 148 34.23 4.17 -7.34
CA GLU A 148 34.96 3.84 -8.57
C GLU A 148 35.61 2.45 -8.48
N HIS A 149 36.26 2.16 -7.36
CA HIS A 149 36.99 0.91 -7.12
C HIS A 149 36.17 -0.16 -6.38
N LEU A 150 34.84 -0.01 -6.31
CA LEU A 150 33.98 -0.86 -5.49
C LEU A 150 34.12 -2.37 -5.77
N ASN A 151 34.34 -2.75 -7.04
CA ASN A 151 34.53 -4.15 -7.40
C ASN A 151 35.85 -4.71 -6.89
N GLU A 152 36.90 -3.92 -6.92
CA GLU A 152 38.23 -4.30 -6.41
C GLU A 152 38.21 -4.41 -4.87
N ILE A 153 37.55 -3.44 -4.22
CA ILE A 153 37.37 -3.43 -2.77
C ILE A 153 36.54 -4.65 -2.34
N PHE A 154 35.44 -4.91 -3.03
CA PHE A 154 34.61 -6.11 -2.79
C PHE A 154 35.42 -7.40 -2.92
N GLY A 155 36.30 -7.52 -3.93
CA GLY A 155 37.21 -8.67 -4.08
C GLY A 155 38.23 -8.79 -2.95
N LYS A 156 38.66 -7.68 -2.31
CA LYS A 156 39.53 -7.71 -1.11
C LYS A 156 38.76 -8.17 0.14
N TYR A 157 37.48 -7.75 0.31
CA TYR A 157 36.64 -8.21 1.41
C TYR A 157 36.26 -9.69 1.28
N TYR A 158 36.07 -10.15 0.04
CA TYR A 158 35.69 -11.52 -0.28
C TYR A 158 36.71 -12.15 -1.26
N PRO A 159 37.93 -12.50 -0.78
CA PRO A 159 39.00 -13.00 -1.66
C PRO A 159 38.73 -14.41 -2.19
N MET A 160 37.81 -15.14 -1.56
CA MET A 160 37.25 -16.40 -2.05
C MET A 160 35.95 -16.14 -2.80
N GLU A 161 35.29 -17.19 -3.27
CA GLU A 161 33.99 -17.06 -3.88
C GLU A 161 32.96 -16.51 -2.87
N PHE A 162 32.19 -15.51 -3.30
CA PHE A 162 31.09 -14.97 -2.50
C PHE A 162 29.94 -15.98 -2.48
N SER A 163 29.69 -16.56 -1.31
CA SER A 163 28.81 -17.70 -1.08
C SER A 163 27.74 -17.39 -0.01
N PRO A 164 26.77 -18.27 0.22
CA PRO A 164 25.80 -18.09 1.30
C PRO A 164 26.42 -17.83 2.68
N GLU A 165 27.58 -18.42 2.97
CA GLU A 165 28.31 -18.26 4.23
C GLU A 165 28.97 -16.89 4.36
N SER A 166 29.13 -16.16 3.25
CA SER A 166 29.74 -14.82 3.22
C SER A 166 28.82 -13.74 3.79
N ILE A 167 27.51 -13.98 3.88
CA ILE A 167 26.57 -13.00 4.40
C ILE A 167 26.41 -13.12 5.92
N ASN A 168 26.42 -11.96 6.58
CA ASN A 168 26.15 -11.84 8.00
C ASN A 168 25.48 -10.49 8.26
N TYR A 169 24.16 -10.50 8.40
CA TYR A 169 23.38 -9.30 8.56
C TYR A 169 23.27 -8.88 10.03
N TYR A 170 23.01 -7.59 10.22
CA TYR A 170 22.78 -7.02 11.53
C TYR A 170 21.68 -7.79 12.28
N GLU A 171 21.90 -8.08 13.55
CA GLU A 171 20.91 -8.73 14.42
C GLU A 171 20.13 -7.65 15.16
N ASP A 172 18.90 -7.44 14.75
CA ASP A 172 18.00 -6.42 15.29
C ASP A 172 17.28 -6.89 16.57
N SER A 173 16.78 -5.93 17.35
CA SER A 173 15.98 -6.16 18.54
C SER A 173 14.55 -5.61 18.36
N ALA A 174 13.61 -6.10 19.16
CA ALA A 174 12.18 -5.89 19.00
C ALA A 174 11.76 -4.41 18.87
N ASP A 175 12.24 -3.56 19.77
CA ASP A 175 11.83 -2.16 19.85
C ASP A 175 12.79 -1.19 19.15
N GLU A 176 13.79 -1.70 18.43
CA GLU A 176 14.62 -0.87 17.57
C GLU A 176 13.82 -0.38 16.35
N LEU A 177 14.11 0.86 15.94
CA LEU A 177 13.50 1.46 14.76
C LEU A 177 13.94 0.71 13.49
N ALA A 178 12.99 0.09 12.81
CA ALA A 178 13.21 -0.66 11.57
C ALA A 178 13.03 0.22 10.33
N ILE A 179 11.97 1.03 10.30
CA ILE A 179 11.56 1.83 9.15
C ILE A 179 11.03 3.18 9.67
N LEU A 180 11.41 4.28 9.01
CA LEU A 180 10.80 5.58 9.20
C LEU A 180 9.97 5.93 7.96
N ASN A 181 8.65 5.70 8.03
CA ASN A 181 7.75 5.89 6.90
C ASN A 181 6.97 7.20 7.01
N TYR A 182 6.97 8.01 5.96
CA TYR A 182 6.24 9.28 5.96
C TYR A 182 4.86 9.14 5.32
N THR A 183 3.83 9.56 6.06
CA THR A 183 2.44 9.61 5.59
C THR A 183 2.04 11.03 5.21
N SER A 184 1.19 11.18 4.19
CA SER A 184 0.54 12.46 3.87
C SER A 184 -0.41 12.82 5.01
N GLY A 185 -0.01 13.76 5.88
CA GLY A 185 -0.87 14.24 6.97
C GLY A 185 -1.99 15.15 6.45
N THR A 186 -3.18 15.03 7.01
CA THR A 186 -4.32 15.94 6.77
C THR A 186 -4.03 17.40 7.21
N SER A 187 -2.96 17.63 7.96
CA SER A 187 -2.52 18.95 8.46
C SER A 187 -1.44 19.64 7.61
N GLY A 188 -1.17 19.16 6.38
CA GLY A 188 -0.23 19.79 5.45
C GLY A 188 1.23 19.38 5.55
N PHE A 189 1.69 18.78 6.65
CA PHE A 189 3.04 18.23 6.80
C PHE A 189 3.00 16.72 7.03
N SER A 190 3.79 15.98 6.25
CA SER A 190 3.92 14.53 6.41
C SER A 190 4.50 14.19 7.79
N LYS A 191 3.88 13.21 8.48
CA LYS A 191 4.36 12.70 9.77
C LYS A 191 5.26 11.49 9.55
N GLY A 192 6.41 11.46 10.21
CA GLY A 192 7.32 10.31 10.18
C GLY A 192 6.88 9.23 11.16
N VAL A 193 6.30 8.16 10.68
CA VAL A 193 5.84 7.01 11.48
C VAL A 193 7.02 6.12 11.81
N MET A 194 7.34 5.96 13.10
CA MET A 194 8.45 5.14 13.59
C MET A 194 8.02 3.68 13.77
N ILE A 195 8.37 2.83 12.82
CA ILE A 195 7.98 1.41 12.80
C ILE A 195 9.11 0.56 13.40
N PRO A 196 8.87 -0.15 14.53
CA PRO A 196 9.86 -1.01 15.14
C PRO A 196 9.96 -2.38 14.46
N TYR A 197 11.07 -3.09 14.66
CA TYR A 197 11.26 -4.45 14.13
C TYR A 197 10.19 -5.44 14.62
N ARG A 198 9.68 -5.30 15.86
CA ARG A 198 8.58 -6.16 16.35
C ARG A 198 7.32 -6.05 15.50
N ALA A 199 7.02 -4.85 14.96
CA ALA A 199 5.86 -4.64 14.12
C ALA A 199 6.05 -5.28 12.73
N VAL A 200 7.21 -5.12 12.12
CA VAL A 200 7.58 -5.79 10.86
C VAL A 200 7.49 -7.30 11.04
N ARG A 201 8.09 -7.85 12.12
CA ARG A 201 8.07 -9.26 12.41
C ARG A 201 6.65 -9.81 12.60
N SER A 202 5.82 -9.13 13.39
CA SER A 202 4.45 -9.54 13.67
C SER A 202 3.61 -9.63 12.38
N ASN A 203 3.80 -8.70 11.44
CA ASN A 203 3.16 -8.73 10.13
C ASN A 203 3.67 -9.92 9.28
N ILE A 204 4.97 -10.23 9.29
CA ILE A 204 5.54 -11.39 8.60
C ILE A 204 4.99 -12.70 9.19
N GLU A 205 4.96 -12.84 10.52
CA GLU A 205 4.41 -14.03 11.20
C GLU A 205 2.92 -14.23 10.94
N PHE A 206 2.15 -13.13 10.93
CA PHE A 206 0.76 -13.15 10.54
C PHE A 206 0.59 -13.66 9.11
N ALA A 207 1.29 -13.06 8.14
CA ALA A 207 1.20 -13.46 6.75
C ALA A 207 1.61 -14.94 6.54
N ALA A 208 2.68 -15.39 7.18
CA ALA A 208 3.12 -16.79 7.13
C ALA A 208 2.06 -17.77 7.68
N LYS A 209 1.24 -17.33 8.64
CA LYS A 209 0.16 -18.14 9.22
C LYS A 209 -1.06 -18.23 8.31
N VAL A 210 -1.45 -17.12 7.66
CA VAL A 210 -2.69 -17.04 6.86
C VAL A 210 -2.47 -17.37 5.39
N LEU A 211 -1.25 -17.27 4.88
CA LEU A 211 -0.85 -17.56 3.51
C LEU A 211 0.18 -18.72 3.43
N PRO A 212 -0.12 -19.92 4.00
CA PRO A 212 0.83 -21.03 4.08
C PRO A 212 1.21 -21.61 2.71
N GLN A 213 0.48 -21.27 1.63
CA GLN A 213 0.76 -21.66 0.26
C GLN A 213 1.93 -20.90 -0.35
N MET A 214 2.32 -19.75 0.23
CA MET A 214 3.45 -18.96 -0.25
C MET A 214 4.78 -19.68 0.03
N ASN A 215 5.61 -19.80 -0.99
CA ASN A 215 6.89 -20.52 -0.93
C ASN A 215 7.84 -20.04 -2.04
N ASN A 216 9.00 -20.67 -2.14
CA ASN A 216 10.04 -20.27 -3.09
C ASN A 216 9.75 -20.60 -4.57
N THR A 217 8.58 -21.11 -4.90
CA THR A 217 8.07 -21.20 -6.29
C THR A 217 7.03 -20.14 -6.60
N SER A 218 6.59 -19.40 -5.59
CA SER A 218 5.56 -18.38 -5.71
C SER A 218 6.08 -17.14 -6.43
N ARG A 219 5.17 -16.49 -7.17
CA ARG A 219 5.42 -15.27 -7.91
C ARG A 219 4.46 -14.19 -7.46
N VAL A 220 4.94 -12.96 -7.37
CA VAL A 220 4.13 -11.79 -7.02
C VAL A 220 4.42 -10.65 -7.99
N VAL A 221 3.39 -9.90 -8.37
CA VAL A 221 3.53 -8.66 -9.13
C VAL A 221 3.36 -7.50 -8.15
N SER A 222 4.44 -6.74 -7.94
CA SER A 222 4.40 -5.52 -7.14
C SER A 222 3.90 -4.37 -7.99
N MET A 223 2.68 -3.93 -7.71
CA MET A 223 1.98 -2.85 -8.41
C MET A 223 1.63 -1.66 -7.52
N LEU A 224 1.67 -1.85 -6.20
CA LEU A 224 1.49 -0.78 -5.24
C LEU A 224 2.82 -0.04 -5.00
N PRO A 225 2.81 1.25 -4.63
CA PRO A 225 4.03 1.97 -4.31
C PRO A 225 4.83 1.26 -3.20
N THR A 226 6.10 0.93 -3.48
CA THR A 226 7.00 0.30 -2.48
C THR A 226 7.33 1.23 -1.31
N ALA A 227 7.13 2.54 -1.46
CA ALA A 227 7.25 3.51 -0.37
C ALA A 227 6.04 3.50 0.58
N HIS A 228 4.93 2.85 0.21
CA HIS A 228 3.75 2.71 1.05
C HIS A 228 3.78 1.38 1.80
N MET A 229 3.49 1.41 3.12
CA MET A 229 3.64 0.21 3.98
C MET A 229 2.87 -1.01 3.51
N TYR A 230 1.69 -0.84 2.89
CA TYR A 230 0.90 -1.96 2.38
C TYR A 230 1.62 -2.71 1.25
N GLY A 231 2.10 -1.99 0.23
CA GLY A 231 2.89 -2.58 -0.85
C GLY A 231 4.24 -3.10 -0.35
N LEU A 232 4.93 -2.34 0.51
CA LEU A 232 6.21 -2.77 1.07
C LEU A 232 6.12 -4.09 1.83
N MET A 233 5.13 -4.20 2.72
CA MET A 233 5.00 -5.39 3.58
C MET A 233 4.54 -6.63 2.81
N PHE A 234 3.49 -6.50 1.97
CA PHE A 234 2.78 -7.63 1.38
C PHE A 234 2.98 -7.83 -0.14
N GLU A 235 3.90 -7.07 -0.76
CA GLU A 235 4.40 -7.37 -2.11
C GLU A 235 5.92 -7.56 -2.13
N VAL A 236 6.63 -7.26 -1.00
CA VAL A 236 8.10 -7.29 -0.96
C VAL A 236 8.63 -8.02 0.25
N LEU A 237 8.41 -7.49 1.49
CA LEU A 237 9.13 -8.00 2.66
C LEU A 237 8.73 -9.43 3.00
N TYR A 238 7.44 -9.70 3.13
CA TYR A 238 6.96 -11.05 3.42
C TYR A 238 7.35 -12.04 2.32
N GLU A 239 7.18 -11.67 1.06
CA GLU A 239 7.47 -12.53 -0.09
C GLU A 239 8.94 -12.93 -0.15
N LEU A 240 9.86 -12.01 0.13
CA LEU A 240 11.29 -12.31 0.16
C LEU A 240 11.67 -13.22 1.34
N THR A 241 10.94 -13.18 2.46
CA THR A 241 11.15 -14.15 3.54
C THR A 241 10.72 -15.57 3.15
N CYS A 242 9.73 -15.70 2.25
CA CYS A 242 9.27 -16.99 1.71
C CYS A 242 10.16 -17.51 0.55
N GLY A 243 11.09 -16.71 0.04
CA GLY A 243 11.89 -17.06 -1.12
C GLY A 243 11.20 -16.86 -2.46
N CYS A 244 10.11 -16.08 -2.50
CA CYS A 244 9.32 -15.78 -3.70
C CYS A 244 10.11 -14.99 -4.75
N HIS A 245 9.58 -14.97 -5.99
CA HIS A 245 10.04 -14.11 -7.07
C HIS A 245 9.08 -12.92 -7.23
N VAL A 246 9.57 -11.70 -6.99
CA VAL A 246 8.80 -10.46 -7.07
C VAL A 246 9.09 -9.70 -8.37
N PHE A 247 8.04 -9.30 -9.08
CA PHE A 247 8.12 -8.55 -10.34
C PHE A 247 7.62 -7.12 -10.14
N PHE A 248 8.47 -6.13 -10.34
CA PHE A 248 8.14 -4.72 -10.18
C PHE A 248 7.64 -4.09 -11.46
N LEU A 249 6.47 -3.45 -11.41
CA LEU A 249 5.99 -2.59 -12.50
C LEU A 249 6.70 -1.24 -12.42
N SER A 250 7.78 -1.09 -13.18
CA SER A 250 8.61 0.13 -13.20
C SER A 250 8.00 1.29 -14.01
N ARG A 251 6.91 1.06 -14.72
CA ARG A 251 6.12 2.09 -15.42
C ARG A 251 4.85 2.40 -14.65
N LEU A 252 4.27 3.58 -14.86
CA LEU A 252 2.96 3.92 -14.28
C LEU A 252 1.95 2.81 -14.62
N PRO A 253 1.36 2.17 -13.59
CA PRO A 253 0.53 1.00 -13.79
C PRO A 253 -0.85 1.40 -14.34
N SER A 254 -0.98 1.38 -15.68
CA SER A 254 -2.32 1.43 -16.29
C SER A 254 -3.03 0.07 -16.13
N PRO A 255 -4.37 0.02 -16.09
CA PRO A 255 -5.10 -1.25 -16.02
C PRO A 255 -4.67 -2.27 -17.08
N LYS A 256 -4.34 -1.81 -18.29
CA LYS A 256 -3.84 -2.67 -19.39
C LYS A 256 -2.49 -3.30 -19.05
N ILE A 257 -1.54 -2.53 -18.51
CA ILE A 257 -0.21 -3.03 -18.13
C ILE A 257 -0.32 -3.99 -16.96
N ILE A 258 -1.15 -3.66 -15.95
CA ILE A 258 -1.41 -4.54 -14.81
C ILE A 258 -1.95 -5.89 -15.29
N MET A 259 -3.01 -5.88 -16.09
CA MET A 259 -3.63 -7.11 -16.60
C MET A 259 -2.67 -7.95 -17.43
N GLN A 260 -1.85 -7.31 -18.27
CA GLN A 260 -0.82 -8.00 -19.04
C GLN A 260 0.22 -8.65 -18.11
N ALA A 261 0.73 -7.93 -17.12
CA ALA A 261 1.70 -8.46 -16.18
C ALA A 261 1.14 -9.62 -15.35
N LEU A 262 -0.10 -9.50 -14.84
CA LEU A 262 -0.77 -10.58 -14.11
C LEU A 262 -0.93 -11.83 -14.98
N SER A 263 -1.36 -11.66 -16.24
CA SER A 263 -1.54 -12.77 -17.20
C SER A 263 -0.21 -13.48 -17.54
N GLU A 264 0.89 -12.73 -17.68
CA GLU A 264 2.21 -13.28 -18.05
C GLU A 264 2.94 -13.88 -16.85
N VAL A 265 2.93 -13.21 -15.71
CA VAL A 265 3.63 -13.63 -14.48
C VAL A 265 2.87 -14.76 -13.78
N LYS A 266 1.54 -14.73 -13.84
CA LYS A 266 0.65 -15.67 -13.14
C LYS A 266 0.97 -15.72 -11.64
N PRO A 267 0.69 -14.64 -10.90
CA PRO A 267 1.06 -14.53 -9.49
C PRO A 267 0.32 -15.56 -8.62
N THR A 268 0.94 -15.95 -7.52
CA THR A 268 0.33 -16.83 -6.51
C THR A 268 -0.59 -16.07 -5.56
N LEU A 269 -0.29 -14.78 -5.36
CA LEU A 269 -1.06 -13.84 -4.54
C LEU A 269 -1.18 -12.51 -5.29
N VAL A 270 -2.33 -11.84 -5.18
CA VAL A 270 -2.54 -10.50 -5.74
C VAL A 270 -2.90 -9.54 -4.60
N ILE A 271 -2.10 -8.51 -4.43
CA ILE A 271 -2.35 -7.41 -3.50
C ILE A 271 -2.86 -6.22 -4.30
N ALA A 272 -3.99 -5.64 -3.92
CA ALA A 272 -4.62 -4.59 -4.71
C ALA A 272 -5.24 -3.50 -3.83
N VAL A 273 -5.44 -2.33 -4.42
CA VAL A 273 -6.32 -1.28 -3.86
C VAL A 273 -7.67 -1.30 -4.58
N PRO A 274 -8.75 -0.86 -3.91
CA PRO A 274 -10.10 -0.84 -4.48
C PRO A 274 -10.17 -0.27 -5.88
N LEU A 275 -9.55 0.87 -6.12
CA LEU A 275 -9.57 1.58 -7.41
C LEU A 275 -9.16 0.70 -8.60
N ILE A 276 -8.16 -0.17 -8.43
CA ILE A 276 -7.70 -1.08 -9.51
C ILE A 276 -8.79 -2.10 -9.83
N ILE A 277 -9.36 -2.71 -8.80
CA ILE A 277 -10.39 -3.75 -8.94
C ILE A 277 -11.68 -3.16 -9.52
N GLU A 278 -12.08 -1.99 -9.06
CA GLU A 278 -13.27 -1.28 -9.54
C GLU A 278 -13.14 -0.83 -11.01
N LYS A 279 -11.95 -0.35 -11.42
CA LYS A 279 -11.68 -0.06 -12.82
C LYS A 279 -11.77 -1.31 -13.71
N ILE A 280 -11.29 -2.45 -13.23
CA ILE A 280 -11.41 -3.74 -13.94
C ILE A 280 -12.89 -4.13 -14.02
N TYR A 281 -13.64 -4.04 -12.93
CA TYR A 281 -15.09 -4.30 -12.90
C TYR A 281 -15.84 -3.40 -13.88
N LYS A 282 -15.65 -2.07 -13.78
CA LYS A 282 -16.31 -1.08 -14.65
C LYS A 282 -15.98 -1.30 -16.14
N SER A 283 -14.74 -1.69 -16.48
CA SER A 283 -14.31 -1.86 -17.88
C SER A 283 -14.61 -3.22 -18.48
N LYS A 284 -14.63 -4.29 -17.70
CA LYS A 284 -14.72 -5.68 -18.22
C LYS A 284 -16.02 -6.37 -17.85
N VAL A 285 -16.59 -6.11 -16.68
CA VAL A 285 -17.74 -6.84 -16.16
C VAL A 285 -19.02 -6.07 -16.39
N LYS A 286 -19.09 -4.82 -15.95
CA LYS A 286 -20.29 -3.98 -15.99
C LYS A 286 -20.93 -3.89 -17.39
N PRO A 287 -20.18 -3.62 -18.49
CA PRO A 287 -20.76 -3.55 -19.83
C PRO A 287 -21.43 -4.85 -20.28
N VAL A 288 -20.94 -6.00 -19.80
CA VAL A 288 -21.50 -7.31 -20.15
C VAL A 288 -22.81 -7.57 -19.42
N ILE A 289 -22.86 -7.31 -18.11
CA ILE A 289 -24.02 -7.62 -17.26
C ILE A 289 -25.17 -6.63 -17.43
N GLU A 290 -24.92 -5.42 -17.91
CA GLU A 290 -25.91 -4.37 -18.08
C GLU A 290 -26.71 -4.46 -19.39
N THR A 291 -26.34 -5.32 -20.32
CA THR A 291 -27.12 -5.54 -21.54
C THR A 291 -28.52 -6.08 -21.19
N SER A 292 -29.57 -5.63 -21.91
CA SER A 292 -30.96 -5.99 -21.61
C SER A 292 -31.20 -7.51 -21.57
N GLY A 293 -30.56 -8.26 -22.47
CA GLY A 293 -30.63 -9.73 -22.49
C GLY A 293 -29.96 -10.37 -21.27
N MET A 294 -28.78 -9.84 -20.86
CA MET A 294 -28.04 -10.35 -19.72
C MET A 294 -28.75 -10.04 -18.41
N ARG A 295 -29.30 -8.83 -18.24
CA ARG A 295 -30.11 -8.46 -17.07
C ARG A 295 -31.33 -9.38 -16.89
N PHE A 296 -31.95 -9.83 -18.02
CA PHE A 296 -33.04 -10.80 -17.96
C PHE A 296 -32.52 -12.20 -17.59
N ALA A 297 -31.42 -12.64 -18.22
CA ALA A 297 -30.84 -13.94 -17.95
C ALA A 297 -30.36 -14.10 -16.49
N LEU A 298 -29.81 -13.05 -15.89
CA LEU A 298 -29.38 -13.01 -14.47
C LEU A 298 -30.55 -13.09 -13.46
N LYS A 299 -31.80 -12.94 -13.91
CA LYS A 299 -32.98 -13.18 -13.05
C LYS A 299 -33.41 -14.65 -12.99
N LEU A 300 -32.86 -15.49 -13.86
CA LEU A 300 -33.16 -16.91 -13.95
C LEU A 300 -32.06 -17.72 -13.23
N PRO A 301 -32.33 -18.40 -12.10
CA PRO A 301 -31.29 -18.97 -11.22
C PRO A 301 -30.26 -19.87 -11.92
N ILE A 302 -30.73 -20.72 -12.85
CA ILE A 302 -29.84 -21.63 -13.59
C ILE A 302 -28.92 -20.87 -14.57
N LEU A 303 -29.47 -19.89 -15.29
CA LEU A 303 -28.70 -19.07 -16.23
C LEU A 303 -27.74 -18.12 -15.48
N GLU A 304 -28.21 -17.57 -14.36
CA GLU A 304 -27.37 -16.75 -13.48
C GLU A 304 -26.09 -17.49 -13.09
N GLN A 305 -26.20 -18.71 -12.56
CA GLN A 305 -25.03 -19.49 -12.12
C GLN A 305 -24.06 -19.76 -13.26
N VAL A 306 -24.56 -20.08 -14.45
CA VAL A 306 -23.72 -20.31 -15.65
C VAL A 306 -22.99 -19.02 -16.04
N ILE A 307 -23.71 -17.88 -16.07
CA ILE A 307 -23.13 -16.58 -16.42
C ILE A 307 -22.08 -16.15 -15.39
N MET A 308 -22.41 -16.24 -14.09
CA MET A 308 -21.47 -15.90 -13.01
C MET A 308 -20.21 -16.74 -13.06
N ASN A 309 -20.33 -18.05 -13.29
CA ASN A 309 -19.17 -18.93 -13.44
C ASN A 309 -18.33 -18.57 -14.68
N LYS A 310 -18.95 -18.17 -15.77
CA LYS A 310 -18.21 -17.71 -16.96
C LYS A 310 -17.44 -16.42 -16.69
N ILE A 311 -18.10 -15.42 -16.10
CA ILE A 311 -17.46 -14.15 -15.73
C ILE A 311 -16.33 -14.38 -14.72
N LYS A 312 -16.56 -15.22 -13.70
CA LYS A 312 -15.54 -15.62 -12.73
C LYS A 312 -14.31 -16.22 -13.43
N THR A 313 -14.53 -17.18 -14.34
CA THR A 313 -13.46 -17.86 -15.07
C THR A 313 -12.66 -16.88 -15.93
N GLU A 314 -13.33 -16.00 -16.65
CA GLU A 314 -12.68 -14.97 -17.47
C GLU A 314 -11.85 -14.01 -16.59
N LEU A 315 -12.40 -13.61 -15.44
CA LEU A 315 -11.72 -12.70 -14.51
C LEU A 315 -10.52 -13.39 -13.85
N VAL A 316 -10.69 -14.63 -13.38
CA VAL A 316 -9.59 -15.44 -12.82
C VAL A 316 -8.46 -15.61 -13.82
N ASN A 317 -8.78 -15.94 -15.07
CA ASN A 317 -7.78 -16.04 -16.15
C ASN A 317 -7.08 -14.71 -16.45
N ALA A 318 -7.81 -13.61 -16.38
CA ALA A 318 -7.26 -12.27 -16.56
C ALA A 318 -6.26 -11.87 -15.46
N PHE A 319 -6.43 -12.41 -14.25
CA PHE A 319 -5.48 -12.29 -13.14
C PHE A 319 -4.36 -13.36 -13.17
N GLY A 320 -4.23 -14.13 -14.25
CA GLY A 320 -3.18 -15.13 -14.45
C GLY A 320 -3.58 -16.57 -14.13
N GLY A 321 -4.73 -16.79 -13.49
CA GLY A 321 -5.33 -18.12 -13.29
C GLY A 321 -4.73 -18.98 -12.18
N GLU A 322 -3.64 -18.55 -11.54
CA GLU A 322 -2.89 -19.34 -10.55
C GLU A 322 -2.89 -18.74 -9.13
N PHE A 323 -3.54 -17.60 -8.92
CA PHE A 323 -3.56 -16.97 -7.60
C PHE A 323 -4.52 -17.67 -6.62
N TYR A 324 -4.14 -17.64 -5.34
CA TYR A 324 -4.97 -18.15 -4.25
C TYR A 324 -6.12 -17.19 -3.93
N GLU A 325 -5.79 -15.92 -3.74
CA GLU A 325 -6.77 -14.85 -3.48
C GLU A 325 -6.26 -13.49 -3.91
N VAL A 326 -7.19 -12.54 -4.00
CA VAL A 326 -6.93 -11.12 -4.13
C VAL A 326 -7.19 -10.45 -2.78
N ILE A 327 -6.17 -9.86 -2.16
CA ILE A 327 -6.32 -9.09 -0.92
C ILE A 327 -6.48 -7.61 -1.30
N ILE A 328 -7.59 -7.02 -0.88
CA ILE A 328 -7.95 -5.64 -1.19
C ILE A 328 -7.83 -4.82 0.09
N GLY A 329 -7.10 -3.70 0.04
CA GLY A 329 -6.91 -2.84 1.20
C GLY A 329 -6.48 -1.42 0.82
N GLY A 330 -6.29 -0.56 1.81
CA GLY A 330 -5.81 0.81 1.65
C GLY A 330 -6.88 1.88 1.45
N ALA A 331 -8.12 1.50 1.08
CA ALA A 331 -9.28 2.37 0.99
C ALA A 331 -10.58 1.57 1.15
N ALA A 332 -11.71 2.26 1.27
CA ALA A 332 -13.03 1.61 1.28
C ALA A 332 -13.31 0.92 -0.07
N PHE A 333 -13.83 -0.31 -0.03
CA PHE A 333 -14.19 -1.04 -1.24
C PHE A 333 -15.65 -0.82 -1.59
N ASN A 334 -15.93 -0.58 -2.87
CA ASN A 334 -17.28 -0.30 -3.36
C ASN A 334 -18.21 -1.48 -3.08
N LYS A 335 -19.32 -1.21 -2.36
CA LYS A 335 -20.26 -2.23 -1.89
C LYS A 335 -20.96 -3.00 -3.02
N GLU A 336 -21.23 -2.35 -4.18
CA GLU A 336 -21.82 -3.01 -5.34
C GLU A 336 -20.84 -4.04 -5.92
N VAL A 337 -19.58 -3.63 -6.08
CA VAL A 337 -18.51 -4.49 -6.63
C VAL A 337 -18.24 -5.64 -5.67
N GLU A 338 -18.15 -5.36 -4.38
CA GLU A 338 -17.93 -6.38 -3.34
C GLU A 338 -19.06 -7.42 -3.33
N ALA A 339 -20.33 -6.97 -3.32
CA ALA A 339 -21.48 -7.85 -3.36
C ALA A 339 -21.52 -8.70 -4.65
N PHE A 340 -21.15 -8.10 -5.79
CA PHE A 340 -21.06 -8.83 -7.05
C PHE A 340 -19.97 -9.89 -7.02
N PHE A 341 -18.79 -9.57 -6.52
CA PHE A 341 -17.66 -10.50 -6.41
C PHE A 341 -17.99 -11.65 -5.45
N LYS A 342 -18.62 -11.36 -4.31
CA LYS A 342 -19.09 -12.39 -3.37
C LYS A 342 -20.13 -13.31 -4.00
N ARG A 343 -21.10 -12.77 -4.76
CA ARG A 343 -22.14 -13.53 -5.46
C ARG A 343 -21.58 -14.47 -6.53
N MET A 344 -20.51 -14.09 -7.23
CA MET A 344 -19.84 -14.98 -8.18
C MET A 344 -18.76 -15.86 -7.55
N GLU A 345 -18.62 -15.82 -6.22
CA GLU A 345 -17.60 -16.56 -5.45
C GLU A 345 -16.17 -16.31 -5.97
N PHE A 346 -15.86 -15.08 -6.36
CA PHE A 346 -14.49 -14.70 -6.71
C PHE A 346 -13.61 -14.76 -5.46
N PRO A 347 -12.37 -15.30 -5.54
CA PRO A 347 -11.51 -15.44 -4.35
C PRO A 347 -10.86 -14.09 -3.98
N PHE A 348 -11.56 -13.30 -3.18
CA PHE A 348 -11.07 -12.03 -2.66
C PHE A 348 -11.41 -11.84 -1.19
N THR A 349 -10.62 -11.04 -0.51
CA THR A 349 -10.90 -10.54 0.84
C THR A 349 -10.56 -9.07 0.97
N VAL A 350 -11.17 -8.42 1.96
CA VAL A 350 -10.87 -7.04 2.31
C VAL A 350 -10.16 -7.01 3.65
N GLY A 351 -8.96 -6.42 3.69
CA GLY A 351 -8.20 -6.18 4.90
C GLY A 351 -8.18 -4.70 5.26
N TYR A 352 -7.97 -4.42 6.55
CA TYR A 352 -7.83 -3.05 7.05
C TYR A 352 -6.52 -2.90 7.81
N GLY A 353 -5.93 -1.72 7.65
CA GLY A 353 -4.69 -1.36 8.32
C GLY A 353 -4.31 0.09 8.08
N MET A 354 -3.26 0.50 8.77
CA MET A 354 -2.68 1.84 8.66
C MET A 354 -1.16 1.78 8.85
N THR A 355 -0.46 2.79 8.39
CA THR A 355 1.02 2.84 8.47
C THR A 355 1.52 2.68 9.91
N GLU A 356 0.80 3.23 10.88
CA GLU A 356 1.08 3.13 12.32
C GLU A 356 0.95 1.70 12.88
N CYS A 357 0.47 0.74 12.06
CA CYS A 357 0.38 -0.70 12.40
C CYS A 357 1.19 -1.61 11.47
N ALA A 358 2.03 -1.09 10.62
CA ALA A 358 3.06 -1.75 9.80
C ALA A 358 2.60 -2.82 8.76
N PRO A 359 1.46 -2.85 8.09
CA PRO A 359 0.29 -2.01 8.27
C PRO A 359 -0.92 -2.69 8.90
N ILE A 360 -0.99 -4.05 9.00
CA ILE A 360 -2.22 -4.83 9.16
C ILE A 360 -2.84 -4.74 10.56
N ILE A 361 -4.15 -4.54 10.60
CA ILE A 361 -4.97 -4.58 11.81
C ILE A 361 -5.99 -5.72 11.74
N THR A 362 -6.75 -5.82 10.65
CA THR A 362 -7.75 -6.88 10.48
C THR A 362 -7.65 -7.56 9.12
N TYR A 363 -8.00 -8.84 9.11
CA TYR A 363 -8.05 -9.70 7.93
C TYR A 363 -8.92 -10.93 8.19
N ASP A 364 -9.47 -11.53 7.15
CA ASP A 364 -10.00 -12.89 7.18
C ASP A 364 -9.78 -13.58 5.82
N ASP A 365 -9.70 -14.91 5.81
CA ASP A 365 -9.60 -15.71 4.58
C ASP A 365 -10.86 -15.50 3.72
N TYR A 366 -10.73 -15.40 2.40
CA TYR A 366 -11.84 -15.17 1.49
C TYR A 366 -13.00 -16.15 1.61
N LYS A 367 -12.73 -17.38 2.12
CA LYS A 367 -13.75 -18.41 2.33
C LYS A 367 -14.67 -18.11 3.50
N THR A 368 -14.17 -17.41 4.51
CA THR A 368 -14.87 -17.11 5.77
C THR A 368 -15.24 -15.63 5.90
N ALA A 369 -14.60 -14.75 5.12
CA ALA A 369 -14.84 -13.32 5.17
C ALA A 369 -16.32 -12.95 4.98
N LYS A 370 -16.84 -12.13 5.91
CA LYS A 370 -18.18 -11.56 5.84
C LYS A 370 -18.23 -10.40 4.85
N LEU A 371 -19.34 -10.33 4.12
CA LEU A 371 -19.60 -9.25 3.17
C LEU A 371 -19.60 -7.88 3.90
N PHE A 372 -18.95 -6.90 3.34
CA PHE A 372 -18.77 -5.53 3.84
C PHE A 372 -17.94 -5.39 5.13
N SER A 373 -17.35 -6.48 5.62
CA SER A 373 -16.43 -6.44 6.75
C SER A 373 -14.98 -6.31 6.27
N CYS A 374 -14.14 -5.76 7.14
CA CYS A 374 -12.68 -5.74 6.95
C CYS A 374 -11.98 -6.93 7.62
N GLY A 375 -12.73 -7.99 7.98
CA GLY A 375 -12.19 -9.15 8.68
C GLY A 375 -12.13 -9.00 10.19
N LYS A 376 -11.33 -9.85 10.83
CA LYS A 376 -11.12 -9.92 12.29
C LYS A 376 -9.75 -9.42 12.66
N ILE A 377 -9.58 -9.05 13.93
CA ILE A 377 -8.27 -8.65 14.47
C ILE A 377 -7.21 -9.73 14.21
N VAL A 378 -6.03 -9.31 13.76
CA VAL A 378 -4.91 -10.22 13.54
C VAL A 378 -4.28 -10.68 14.87
N PRO A 379 -3.60 -11.83 14.91
CA PRO A 379 -2.88 -12.30 16.09
C PRO A 379 -1.89 -11.25 16.63
N ASN A 380 -1.63 -11.27 17.94
CA ASN A 380 -0.76 -10.33 18.67
C ASN A 380 -1.28 -8.88 18.71
N MET A 381 -2.54 -8.66 18.32
CA MET A 381 -3.23 -7.38 18.42
C MET A 381 -4.52 -7.52 19.22
N GLU A 382 -4.92 -6.43 19.84
CA GLU A 382 -6.21 -6.24 20.51
C GLU A 382 -6.95 -5.09 19.80
N MET A 383 -8.27 -5.16 19.80
CA MET A 383 -9.14 -4.18 19.14
C MET A 383 -10.38 -3.94 20.00
N MET A 384 -10.77 -2.69 20.12
CA MET A 384 -12.05 -2.29 20.72
C MET A 384 -12.64 -1.10 19.98
N VAL A 385 -13.94 -0.91 20.11
CA VAL A 385 -14.67 0.28 19.63
C VAL A 385 -15.13 1.07 20.84
N ASP A 386 -14.73 2.33 20.93
CA ASP A 386 -15.17 3.25 21.99
C ASP A 386 -16.62 3.69 21.72
N SER A 387 -17.54 2.87 22.22
CA SER A 387 -18.97 3.04 22.05
C SER A 387 -19.73 2.41 23.23
N PRO A 388 -20.88 2.98 23.62
CA PRO A 388 -21.76 2.36 24.63
C PRO A 388 -22.39 1.04 24.15
N ASP A 389 -22.47 0.82 22.84
CA ASP A 389 -22.91 -0.43 22.20
C ASP A 389 -22.08 -0.69 20.95
N PRO A 390 -20.90 -1.31 21.08
CA PRO A 390 -19.96 -1.51 19.96
C PRO A 390 -20.50 -2.33 18.79
N GLN A 391 -21.60 -3.06 18.98
CA GLN A 391 -22.23 -3.86 17.93
C GLN A 391 -23.20 -3.05 17.06
N ASN A 392 -23.83 -2.01 17.61
CA ASN A 392 -24.90 -1.30 16.94
C ASN A 392 -24.64 0.20 16.77
N ILE A 393 -23.83 0.80 17.66
CA ILE A 393 -23.51 2.23 17.63
C ILE A 393 -22.04 2.40 17.24
N PRO A 394 -21.74 3.04 16.10
CA PRO A 394 -20.36 3.29 15.71
C PRO A 394 -19.61 4.13 16.74
N GLY A 395 -18.37 3.76 17.03
CA GLY A 395 -17.45 4.50 17.86
C GLY A 395 -16.06 4.48 17.24
N GLU A 396 -15.11 5.19 17.83
CA GLU A 396 -13.73 5.18 17.39
C GLU A 396 -13.10 3.81 17.60
N LEU A 397 -12.38 3.32 16.61
CA LEU A 397 -11.60 2.10 16.69
C LEU A 397 -10.29 2.37 17.40
N LEU A 398 -10.03 1.63 18.47
CA LEU A 398 -8.77 1.62 19.21
C LEU A 398 -8.10 0.25 19.02
N VAL A 399 -6.78 0.27 18.84
CA VAL A 399 -5.98 -0.96 18.69
C VAL A 399 -4.72 -0.94 19.53
N ARG A 400 -4.30 -2.10 20.01
CA ARG A 400 -3.11 -2.27 20.81
C ARG A 400 -2.39 -3.55 20.45
N GLY A 401 -1.05 -3.59 20.51
CA GLY A 401 -0.29 -4.82 20.34
C GLY A 401 1.01 -4.67 19.57
N ALA A 402 1.51 -5.79 19.07
CA ALA A 402 2.84 -5.88 18.47
C ALA A 402 3.04 -5.03 17.21
N ASN A 403 1.97 -4.79 16.45
CA ASN A 403 2.03 -4.03 15.20
C ASN A 403 2.12 -2.52 15.42
N VAL A 404 1.74 -2.01 16.62
CA VAL A 404 1.66 -0.58 16.88
C VAL A 404 3.05 0.07 16.88
N PHE A 405 3.16 1.21 16.22
CA PHE A 405 4.36 2.01 16.05
C PHE A 405 4.95 2.53 17.38
N LEU A 406 6.13 3.17 17.31
CA LEU A 406 6.76 3.81 18.48
C LEU A 406 6.27 5.24 18.73
N GLY A 407 5.61 5.83 17.74
CA GLY A 407 5.19 7.24 17.75
C GLY A 407 5.66 7.96 16.48
N TYR A 408 5.41 9.27 16.43
CA TYR A 408 5.82 10.12 15.31
C TYR A 408 7.20 10.73 15.56
N TYR A 409 8.09 10.59 14.61
CA TYR A 409 9.47 11.07 14.69
C TYR A 409 9.53 12.59 14.91
N LYS A 410 10.22 13.03 15.96
CA LYS A 410 10.33 14.43 16.40
C LYS A 410 8.98 15.14 16.61
N ASN A 411 7.93 14.40 16.94
CA ASN A 411 6.60 14.96 17.16
C ASN A 411 5.86 14.25 18.30
N GLU A 412 6.30 14.52 19.54
CA GLU A 412 5.73 13.91 20.73
C GLU A 412 4.29 14.35 21.00
N ASP A 413 3.94 15.59 20.64
CA ASP A 413 2.58 16.10 20.82
C ASP A 413 1.59 15.30 19.96
N ALA A 414 1.88 15.15 18.66
CA ALA A 414 1.06 14.33 17.79
C ALA A 414 1.05 12.85 18.21
N THR A 415 2.12 12.36 18.83
CA THR A 415 2.16 10.99 19.37
C THR A 415 1.19 10.84 20.54
N ARG A 416 1.21 11.78 21.51
CA ARG A 416 0.31 11.78 22.65
C ARG A 416 -1.17 11.96 22.29
N GLU A 417 -1.46 12.58 21.16
CA GLU A 417 -2.83 12.71 20.64
C GLU A 417 -3.44 11.39 20.22
N VAL A 418 -2.62 10.43 19.78
CA VAL A 418 -3.11 9.18 19.17
C VAL A 418 -2.69 7.92 19.94
N LEU A 419 -1.67 7.98 20.78
CA LEU A 419 -1.18 6.84 21.56
C LEU A 419 -1.29 7.16 23.05
N ASP A 420 -2.19 6.46 23.74
CA ASP A 420 -2.43 6.66 25.15
C ASP A 420 -1.39 5.96 26.06
N ALA A 421 -1.50 6.20 27.39
CA ALA A 421 -0.58 5.65 28.37
C ALA A 421 -0.68 4.12 28.52
N ASP A 422 -1.80 3.51 28.16
CA ASP A 422 -2.06 2.06 28.21
C ASP A 422 -1.66 1.36 26.91
N GLY A 423 -1.11 2.10 25.93
CA GLY A 423 -0.63 1.61 24.65
C GLY A 423 -1.73 1.42 23.60
N TRP A 424 -2.91 2.00 23.79
CA TRP A 424 -3.94 2.03 22.78
C TRP A 424 -3.66 3.12 21.76
N LEU A 425 -3.69 2.74 20.48
CA LEU A 425 -3.66 3.64 19.35
C LEU A 425 -5.10 4.00 18.96
N HIS A 426 -5.42 5.30 19.05
CA HIS A 426 -6.61 5.91 18.49
C HIS A 426 -6.44 6.04 17.00
N THR A 427 -7.18 5.22 16.24
CA THR A 427 -6.98 5.15 14.78
C THR A 427 -7.57 6.34 14.04
N GLY A 428 -8.53 7.03 14.66
CA GLY A 428 -9.34 8.04 14.02
C GLY A 428 -10.39 7.46 13.04
N ASP A 429 -10.50 6.15 12.93
CA ASP A 429 -11.48 5.47 12.11
C ASP A 429 -12.68 5.03 12.95
N MET A 430 -13.90 5.22 12.42
CA MET A 430 -15.15 4.89 13.09
C MET A 430 -15.67 3.53 12.59
N GLY A 431 -16.19 2.70 13.49
CA GLY A 431 -16.70 1.40 13.11
C GLY A 431 -17.56 0.73 14.17
N ILE A 432 -18.01 -0.49 13.84
CA ILE A 432 -18.67 -1.42 14.75
C ILE A 432 -17.98 -2.79 14.68
N ILE A 433 -18.07 -3.55 15.75
CA ILE A 433 -17.60 -4.94 15.81
C ILE A 433 -18.80 -5.83 16.10
N ASP A 434 -19.13 -6.75 15.21
CA ASP A 434 -20.24 -7.66 15.43
C ASP A 434 -19.96 -8.75 16.48
N ALA A 435 -20.98 -9.54 16.81
CA ALA A 435 -20.88 -10.60 17.82
C ALA A 435 -19.86 -11.71 17.49
N ASP A 436 -19.48 -11.84 16.21
CA ASP A 436 -18.46 -12.82 15.74
C ASP A 436 -17.06 -12.20 15.66
N GLY A 437 -16.91 -10.91 16.00
CA GLY A 437 -15.64 -10.18 16.02
C GLY A 437 -15.21 -9.59 14.67
N TYR A 438 -16.13 -9.46 13.72
CA TYR A 438 -15.85 -8.79 12.44
C TYR A 438 -15.98 -7.28 12.55
N LEU A 439 -14.99 -6.57 12.02
CA LEU A 439 -14.97 -5.11 11.94
C LEU A 439 -15.73 -4.63 10.69
N PHE A 440 -16.59 -3.65 10.89
CA PHE A 440 -17.28 -2.90 9.82
C PHE A 440 -16.94 -1.42 9.98
N LEU A 441 -16.14 -0.88 9.08
CA LEU A 441 -15.79 0.54 9.06
C LEU A 441 -16.94 1.39 8.54
N ARG A 442 -17.02 2.63 9.03
CA ARG A 442 -18.04 3.61 8.65
C ARG A 442 -17.46 4.86 8.01
N GLY A 443 -16.28 5.27 8.41
CA GLY A 443 -15.57 6.45 7.92
C GLY A 443 -14.59 6.98 8.95
N ARG A 444 -14.09 8.20 8.74
CA ARG A 444 -13.15 8.84 9.65
C ARG A 444 -13.82 9.80 10.62
N SER A 445 -13.39 9.82 11.87
CA SER A 445 -13.94 10.70 12.91
C SER A 445 -13.77 12.19 12.54
N LYS A 446 -12.64 12.56 11.95
CA LYS A 446 -12.34 13.95 11.52
C LYS A 446 -13.11 14.39 10.27
N CYS A 447 -13.60 13.45 9.47
CA CYS A 447 -14.40 13.73 8.28
C CYS A 447 -15.91 13.65 8.58
N MET A 448 -16.29 13.16 9.76
CA MET A 448 -17.68 13.04 10.16
C MET A 448 -18.38 14.41 10.21
N ILE A 449 -19.50 14.51 9.53
CA ILE A 449 -20.35 15.70 9.52
C ILE A 449 -21.50 15.50 10.50
N LEU A 450 -21.72 16.48 11.39
CA LEU A 450 -22.85 16.44 12.29
C LEU A 450 -24.09 17.01 11.57
N GLY A 451 -25.03 16.13 11.25
CA GLY A 451 -26.27 16.54 10.61
C GLY A 451 -27.15 17.47 11.49
N PRO A 452 -28.05 18.24 10.89
CA PRO A 452 -28.90 19.22 11.60
C PRO A 452 -29.73 18.64 12.75
N SER A 453 -29.99 17.34 12.71
CA SER A 453 -30.77 16.62 13.74
C SER A 453 -29.87 15.86 14.74
N GLY A 454 -28.53 16.13 14.74
CA GLY A 454 -27.58 15.49 15.62
C GLY A 454 -27.15 14.08 15.21
N GLN A 455 -27.47 13.64 13.98
CA GLN A 455 -26.96 12.37 13.45
C GLN A 455 -25.56 12.55 12.88
N ASN A 456 -24.73 11.54 13.10
CA ASN A 456 -23.43 11.43 12.45
C ASN A 456 -23.62 11.03 10.98
N ILE A 457 -23.06 11.82 10.09
CA ILE A 457 -23.02 11.55 8.65
C ILE A 457 -21.55 11.25 8.31
N TYR A 458 -21.31 10.12 7.68
CA TYR A 458 -20.01 9.73 7.20
C TYR A 458 -19.95 10.02 5.69
N PRO A 459 -19.16 11.02 5.24
CA PRO A 459 -19.05 11.38 3.84
C PRO A 459 -18.76 10.19 2.93
N GLU A 460 -17.91 9.29 3.38
CA GLU A 460 -17.50 8.09 2.66
C GLU A 460 -18.68 7.15 2.33
N GLU A 461 -19.72 7.12 3.17
CA GLU A 461 -20.92 6.33 2.87
C GLU A 461 -21.76 6.95 1.74
N VAL A 462 -21.76 8.28 1.63
CA VAL A 462 -22.45 9.02 0.55
C VAL A 462 -21.63 8.95 -0.74
N GLU A 463 -20.30 9.12 -0.65
CA GLU A 463 -19.35 8.99 -1.76
C GLU A 463 -19.43 7.60 -2.38
N ALA A 464 -19.54 6.55 -1.57
CA ALA A 464 -19.72 5.19 -2.05
C ALA A 464 -20.94 5.00 -2.96
N VAL A 465 -22.02 5.76 -2.75
CA VAL A 465 -23.20 5.77 -3.62
C VAL A 465 -22.93 6.56 -4.91
N LEU A 466 -22.23 7.68 -4.81
CA LEU A 466 -21.87 8.52 -5.97
C LEU A 466 -20.92 7.78 -6.92
N ASP A 467 -19.93 7.10 -6.39
CA ASP A 467 -18.89 6.39 -7.17
C ASP A 467 -19.44 5.21 -7.98
N THR A 468 -20.67 4.74 -7.69
CA THR A 468 -21.37 3.76 -8.53
C THR A 468 -21.96 4.36 -9.81
N ARG A 469 -22.09 5.69 -9.88
CA ARG A 469 -22.76 6.37 -11.01
C ARG A 469 -21.89 6.33 -12.28
N PRO A 470 -22.53 6.29 -13.46
CA PRO A 470 -21.81 6.41 -14.73
C PRO A 470 -20.96 7.69 -14.76
N TYR A 471 -19.77 7.57 -15.32
CA TYR A 471 -18.79 8.65 -15.49
C TYR A 471 -18.23 9.28 -14.22
N VAL A 472 -18.59 8.87 -13.02
CA VAL A 472 -17.95 9.34 -11.79
C VAL A 472 -16.59 8.63 -11.64
N LEU A 473 -15.50 9.41 -11.60
CA LEU A 473 -14.14 8.93 -11.33
C LEU A 473 -13.78 9.10 -9.86
N GLU A 474 -14.08 10.28 -9.30
CA GLU A 474 -13.84 10.62 -7.90
C GLU A 474 -15.00 11.47 -7.38
N SER A 475 -15.36 11.28 -6.12
CA SER A 475 -16.33 12.12 -5.43
C SER A 475 -15.83 12.52 -4.05
N LEU A 476 -16.22 13.71 -3.60
CA LEU A 476 -15.95 14.24 -2.26
C LEU A 476 -17.21 14.89 -1.73
N VAL A 477 -17.62 14.50 -0.52
CA VAL A 477 -18.80 15.08 0.12
C VAL A 477 -18.39 16.02 1.24
N ILE A 478 -18.86 17.25 1.16
CA ILE A 478 -18.57 18.31 2.12
C ILE A 478 -19.85 18.88 2.71
N GLU A 479 -19.72 19.49 3.89
CA GLU A 479 -20.77 20.36 4.43
C GLU A 479 -20.66 21.76 3.79
N ASP A 480 -21.73 22.20 3.16
CA ASP A 480 -21.84 23.55 2.62
C ASP A 480 -23.19 24.18 3.00
N ASN A 481 -23.13 25.35 3.65
CA ASN A 481 -24.33 26.12 4.06
C ASN A 481 -25.40 25.29 4.80
N GLY A 482 -24.96 24.42 5.73
CA GLY A 482 -25.82 23.58 6.56
C GLY A 482 -26.50 22.45 5.77
N GLY A 483 -25.88 21.94 4.74
CA GLY A 483 -26.27 20.75 3.99
C GLY A 483 -25.12 20.09 3.31
N LEU A 484 -25.33 18.91 2.74
CA LEU A 484 -24.29 18.15 2.04
C LEU A 484 -24.23 18.55 0.58
N THR A 485 -23.03 18.85 0.11
CA THR A 485 -22.70 19.07 -1.30
C THR A 485 -21.72 18.00 -1.75
N ALA A 486 -22.02 17.36 -2.88
CA ALA A 486 -21.09 16.44 -3.53
C ALA A 486 -20.28 17.18 -4.59
N LEU A 487 -18.97 17.14 -4.48
CA LEU A 487 -18.03 17.54 -5.52
C LEU A 487 -17.71 16.29 -6.33
N ILE A 488 -17.85 16.33 -7.66
CA ILE A 488 -17.63 15.16 -8.53
C ILE A 488 -16.60 15.52 -9.59
N TYR A 489 -15.53 14.73 -9.67
CA TYR A 489 -14.63 14.74 -10.81
C TYR A 489 -15.04 13.61 -11.77
N PRO A 490 -15.61 13.93 -12.96
CA PRO A 490 -16.12 12.93 -13.87
C PRO A 490 -15.14 12.57 -14.98
N ASP A 491 -15.42 11.47 -15.72
CA ASP A 491 -14.68 11.01 -16.90
C ASP A 491 -15.04 11.83 -18.15
N PHE A 492 -14.47 13.03 -18.27
CA PHE A 492 -14.64 13.90 -19.42
C PHE A 492 -14.15 13.24 -20.73
N ASP A 493 -13.12 12.41 -20.66
CA ASP A 493 -12.54 11.76 -21.85
C ASP A 493 -13.50 10.74 -22.46
N THR A 494 -14.17 9.94 -21.63
CA THR A 494 -15.17 8.98 -22.08
C THR A 494 -16.39 9.70 -22.61
N ALA A 495 -16.89 10.72 -21.95
CA ALA A 495 -18.03 11.53 -22.41
C ALA A 495 -17.76 12.16 -23.79
N ALA A 496 -16.56 12.73 -23.98
CA ALA A 496 -16.15 13.31 -25.26
C ALA A 496 -16.08 12.28 -26.40
N LYS A 497 -15.57 11.07 -26.11
CA LYS A 497 -15.54 9.96 -27.09
C LYS A 497 -16.95 9.49 -27.50
N GLU A 498 -17.93 9.62 -26.60
CA GLU A 498 -19.34 9.30 -26.86
C GLU A 498 -20.11 10.47 -27.51
N GLY A 499 -19.43 11.56 -27.79
CA GLY A 499 -19.97 12.72 -28.53
C GLY A 499 -20.80 13.69 -27.67
N MET A 500 -20.66 13.62 -26.33
CA MET A 500 -21.31 14.59 -25.46
C MET A 500 -20.50 15.88 -25.36
N ASP A 501 -21.14 17.02 -25.54
CA ASP A 501 -20.51 18.31 -25.26
C ASP A 501 -20.41 18.53 -23.73
N GLN A 502 -19.45 19.33 -23.33
CA GLN A 502 -19.13 19.54 -21.91
C GLN A 502 -20.31 20.07 -21.09
N ALA A 503 -21.09 21.00 -21.62
CA ALA A 503 -22.20 21.59 -20.89
C ALA A 503 -23.35 20.59 -20.67
N THR A 504 -23.68 19.81 -21.71
CA THR A 504 -24.65 18.71 -21.62
C THR A 504 -24.18 17.63 -20.64
N PHE A 505 -22.90 17.33 -20.65
CA PHE A 505 -22.31 16.32 -19.76
C PHE A 505 -22.34 16.76 -18.28
N ILE A 506 -21.95 18.00 -17.98
CA ILE A 506 -22.03 18.57 -16.62
C ILE A 506 -23.46 18.46 -16.12
N LYS A 507 -24.41 18.90 -16.91
CA LYS A 507 -25.83 18.83 -16.56
C LYS A 507 -26.30 17.38 -16.33
N TYR A 508 -25.84 16.44 -17.14
CA TYR A 508 -26.14 15.02 -16.96
C TYR A 508 -25.69 14.51 -15.58
N ILE A 509 -24.48 14.88 -15.12
CA ILE A 509 -23.98 14.52 -13.79
C ILE A 509 -24.83 15.17 -12.69
N GLU A 510 -25.12 16.47 -12.79
CA GLU A 510 -25.95 17.20 -11.81
C GLU A 510 -27.36 16.62 -11.71
N ASP A 511 -27.95 16.22 -12.83
CA ASP A 511 -29.30 15.64 -12.91
C ASP A 511 -29.39 14.24 -12.26
N THR A 512 -28.28 13.61 -11.85
CA THR A 512 -28.27 12.34 -11.08
C THR A 512 -28.68 12.54 -9.61
N LEU A 513 -28.68 13.76 -9.08
CA LEU A 513 -28.98 14.09 -7.69
C LEU A 513 -30.25 13.44 -7.13
N PRO A 514 -31.41 13.45 -7.81
CA PRO A 514 -32.62 12.81 -7.30
C PRO A 514 -32.51 11.29 -7.18
N GLU A 515 -31.75 10.66 -8.06
CA GLU A 515 -31.53 9.20 -8.04
C GLU A 515 -30.60 8.82 -6.90
N VAL A 516 -29.50 9.53 -6.72
CA VAL A 516 -28.58 9.36 -5.59
C VAL A 516 -29.34 9.51 -4.28
N ASN A 517 -30.13 10.55 -4.13
CA ASN A 517 -30.91 10.82 -2.92
C ASN A 517 -32.01 9.78 -2.60
N LYS A 518 -32.43 8.94 -3.56
CA LYS A 518 -33.34 7.82 -3.28
C LYS A 518 -32.67 6.68 -2.51
N GLU A 519 -31.35 6.53 -2.70
CA GLU A 519 -30.56 5.47 -2.06
C GLU A 519 -29.98 5.90 -0.71
N LEU A 520 -29.92 7.23 -0.46
CA LEU A 520 -29.38 7.79 0.76
C LEU A 520 -30.44 7.89 1.87
N PRO A 521 -30.05 7.68 3.14
CA PRO A 521 -30.89 7.98 4.29
C PRO A 521 -31.34 9.46 4.28
N ASN A 522 -32.48 9.75 4.85
CA ASN A 522 -33.03 11.11 4.84
C ASN A 522 -32.11 12.17 5.46
N TYR A 523 -31.32 11.80 6.46
CA TYR A 523 -30.38 12.71 7.14
C TYR A 523 -29.08 12.94 6.35
N ALA A 524 -28.76 12.08 5.36
CA ALA A 524 -27.55 12.15 4.54
C ALA A 524 -27.85 12.56 3.08
N LYS A 525 -29.01 13.13 2.79
CA LYS A 525 -29.38 13.58 1.45
C LYS A 525 -28.55 14.79 1.04
N LEU A 526 -28.06 14.74 -0.20
CA LEU A 526 -27.36 15.82 -0.84
C LEU A 526 -28.31 16.96 -1.23
N LYS A 527 -27.88 18.20 -1.00
CA LYS A 527 -28.55 19.40 -1.52
C LYS A 527 -28.14 19.71 -2.96
N LYS A 528 -26.88 19.41 -3.31
CA LYS A 528 -26.27 19.81 -4.57
C LYS A 528 -25.20 18.82 -5.01
N ILE A 529 -25.01 18.73 -6.33
CA ILE A 529 -23.84 18.16 -6.96
C ILE A 529 -23.12 19.28 -7.70
N GLU A 530 -21.82 19.37 -7.55
CA GLU A 530 -20.93 20.27 -8.30
C GLU A 530 -19.90 19.47 -9.08
N VAL A 531 -19.72 19.80 -10.36
CA VAL A 531 -18.76 19.11 -11.23
C VAL A 531 -17.42 19.86 -11.21
N MET A 532 -16.36 19.14 -10.88
CA MET A 532 -15.01 19.65 -10.79
C MET A 532 -14.27 19.44 -12.13
N SER A 533 -13.41 20.39 -12.49
CA SER A 533 -12.57 20.30 -13.68
C SER A 533 -11.23 19.59 -13.44
N GLU A 534 -10.85 19.41 -12.17
CA GLU A 534 -9.60 18.80 -11.74
C GLU A 534 -9.90 17.71 -10.70
N ALA A 535 -9.06 16.68 -10.66
CA ALA A 535 -9.11 15.60 -9.63
C ALA A 535 -8.76 16.15 -8.23
N PHE A 536 -9.21 15.46 -7.20
CA PHE A 536 -8.98 15.85 -5.80
C PHE A 536 -7.57 15.55 -5.31
#